data_1e7d7c043b44b600e0b0f40f81b9e5ab
#
_entry.id   1e7d7c043b44b600e0b0f40f81b9e5ab
#
_cell.length_a   1.000
_cell.length_b   1.000
_cell.length_c   1.000
_cell.angle_alpha   90.00
_cell.angle_beta   90.00
_cell.angle_gamma   90.00
#
_symmetry.space_group_name_H-M   'P 1'
#
loop_
_entity.id
_entity.type
_entity.pdbx_description
1 polymer ?
#
loop_
_entity_poly.entity_id
_entity_poly.type
_entity_poly.pdbx_seq_one_letter_code
_entity_poly.pdbx_strand_id
1 'polypeptide(L)'
;MPFNLISWSEVYVDSLVASTLIGTMPIFTFILSFYFFKTKSPKNNVYLGLVLGFFGMYIFINPNESVSNDKHIYFSLLIILSSMFYAFSANWVKTLKNQSSIELAFCSIAVATIICIPTIFIYLFIQSDPIDLIFSRITFSNMVSASVLGILCTGLAITVFFKLIEIENAVFASQSNYLIPCFGFLWSYIFMDEKLTVNLFIGLTMIVYGAFLVNKRV
;
A
#
# COMPACT_ATOMS: atom_id res chain seq x y z
N MET A 1 7.26 2.82 -9.78
CA MET A 1 6.06 3.29 -10.49
C MET A 1 4.82 3.39 -9.59
N PRO A 2 4.29 2.32 -8.92
CA PRO A 2 3.04 2.47 -8.17
C PRO A 2 3.12 3.48 -7.02
N PHE A 3 4.21 3.53 -6.29
CA PHE A 3 4.40 4.52 -5.21
C PHE A 3 4.29 5.98 -5.72
N ASN A 4 4.93 6.29 -6.85
CA ASN A 4 4.86 7.65 -7.42
C ASN A 4 3.44 8.03 -7.89
N LEU A 5 2.67 7.04 -8.39
CA LEU A 5 1.28 7.26 -8.77
C LEU A 5 0.41 7.57 -7.55
N ILE A 6 0.63 6.87 -6.42
CA ILE A 6 -0.08 7.14 -5.17
C ILE A 6 0.27 8.54 -4.67
N SER A 7 1.55 8.85 -4.50
CA SER A 7 1.99 10.16 -3.99
C SER A 7 1.51 11.32 -4.87
N TRP A 8 1.46 11.13 -6.19
CA TRP A 8 0.89 12.14 -7.08
C TRP A 8 -0.62 12.26 -6.93
N SER A 9 -1.31 11.14 -6.77
CA SER A 9 -2.77 11.13 -6.62
C SER A 9 -3.22 11.75 -5.30
N GLU A 10 -2.45 11.61 -4.22
CA GLU A 10 -2.74 12.18 -2.90
C GLU A 10 -2.67 13.71 -2.87
N VAL A 11 -2.16 14.36 -3.90
CA VAL A 11 -2.30 15.82 -4.09
C VAL A 11 -3.76 16.23 -4.38
N TYR A 12 -4.55 15.29 -4.93
CA TYR A 12 -5.94 15.53 -5.40
C TYR A 12 -6.97 14.67 -4.70
N VAL A 13 -6.56 13.65 -3.96
CA VAL A 13 -7.42 12.67 -3.29
C VAL A 13 -6.99 12.60 -1.82
N ASP A 14 -7.96 12.64 -0.91
CA ASP A 14 -7.68 12.54 0.52
C ASP A 14 -7.01 11.22 0.89
N SER A 15 -6.07 11.27 1.83
CA SER A 15 -5.30 10.09 2.28
C SER A 15 -6.20 8.97 2.82
N LEU A 16 -7.35 9.29 3.41
CA LEU A 16 -8.36 8.30 3.83
C LEU A 16 -8.94 7.54 2.64
N VAL A 17 -9.29 8.25 1.57
CA VAL A 17 -9.79 7.64 0.32
C VAL A 17 -8.67 6.83 -0.33
N ALA A 18 -7.45 7.39 -0.40
CA ALA A 18 -6.29 6.70 -0.95
C ALA A 18 -6.00 5.38 -0.22
N SER A 19 -6.00 5.36 1.11
CA SER A 19 -5.81 4.15 1.91
C SER A 19 -6.89 3.09 1.68
N THR A 20 -8.16 3.51 1.50
CA THR A 20 -9.26 2.61 1.14
C THR A 20 -9.03 1.96 -0.23
N LEU A 21 -8.61 2.75 -1.20
CA LEU A 21 -8.36 2.27 -2.56
C LEU A 21 -7.13 1.33 -2.63
N ILE A 22 -6.07 1.62 -1.86
CA ILE A 22 -4.92 0.72 -1.71
C ILE A 22 -5.34 -0.60 -1.07
N GLY A 23 -6.31 -0.59 -0.18
CA GLY A 23 -6.90 -1.78 0.42
C GLY A 23 -7.63 -2.70 -0.55
N THR A 24 -7.78 -2.34 -1.82
CA THR A 24 -8.21 -3.28 -2.87
C THR A 24 -7.10 -4.27 -3.27
N MET A 25 -5.84 -4.02 -2.88
CA MET A 25 -4.69 -4.86 -3.23
C MET A 25 -4.87 -6.35 -2.90
N PRO A 26 -5.38 -6.78 -1.74
CA PRO A 26 -5.59 -8.20 -1.45
C PRO A 26 -6.55 -8.87 -2.44
N ILE A 27 -7.57 -8.15 -2.89
CA ILE A 27 -8.54 -8.66 -3.89
C ILE A 27 -7.83 -8.88 -5.23
N PHE A 28 -7.07 -7.89 -5.71
CA PHE A 28 -6.29 -8.03 -6.94
C PHE A 28 -5.21 -9.11 -6.82
N THR A 29 -4.54 -9.18 -5.67
CA THR A 29 -3.52 -10.22 -5.42
C THR A 29 -4.15 -11.61 -5.53
N PHE A 30 -5.33 -11.80 -4.99
CA PHE A 30 -6.06 -13.04 -5.05
C PHE A 30 -6.49 -13.38 -6.49
N ILE A 31 -7.08 -12.44 -7.22
CA ILE A 31 -7.50 -12.62 -8.62
C ILE A 31 -6.29 -12.99 -9.48
N LEU A 32 -5.20 -12.23 -9.38
CA LEU A 32 -3.99 -12.50 -10.15
C LEU A 32 -3.35 -13.85 -9.78
N SER A 33 -3.30 -14.19 -8.48
CA SER A 33 -2.78 -15.46 -7.99
C SER A 33 -3.51 -16.64 -8.64
N PHE A 34 -4.83 -16.56 -8.75
CA PHE A 34 -5.65 -17.64 -9.30
C PHE A 34 -5.57 -17.69 -10.82
N TYR A 35 -5.83 -16.58 -11.52
CA TYR A 35 -5.97 -16.57 -12.98
C TYR A 35 -4.64 -16.54 -13.73
N PHE A 36 -3.65 -15.77 -13.27
CA PHE A 36 -2.37 -15.61 -13.96
C PHE A 36 -1.30 -16.56 -13.43
N PHE A 37 -1.19 -16.69 -12.12
CA PHE A 37 -0.14 -17.52 -11.50
C PHE A 37 -0.59 -18.95 -11.23
N LYS A 38 -1.84 -19.31 -11.59
CA LYS A 38 -2.39 -20.68 -11.54
C LYS A 38 -2.15 -21.39 -10.22
N THR A 39 -2.26 -20.67 -9.11
CA THR A 39 -2.19 -21.28 -7.78
C THR A 39 -3.39 -22.20 -7.56
N LYS A 40 -3.26 -23.13 -6.59
CA LYS A 40 -4.36 -24.07 -6.29
C LYS A 40 -5.64 -23.28 -5.98
N SER A 41 -6.79 -23.88 -6.39
CA SER A 41 -8.11 -23.30 -6.13
C SER A 41 -8.26 -22.95 -4.63
N PRO A 42 -8.58 -21.71 -4.32
CA PRO A 42 -8.73 -21.29 -2.94
C PRO A 42 -10.00 -21.90 -2.33
N LYS A 43 -9.96 -22.10 -1.02
CA LYS A 43 -11.15 -22.51 -0.26
C LYS A 43 -12.14 -21.35 -0.17
N ASN A 44 -13.42 -21.64 -0.01
CA ASN A 44 -14.48 -20.64 0.11
C ASN A 44 -14.21 -19.62 1.23
N ASN A 45 -13.53 -20.05 2.30
CA ASN A 45 -13.16 -19.17 3.41
C ASN A 45 -12.26 -17.99 3.00
N VAL A 46 -11.43 -18.18 1.95
CA VAL A 46 -10.55 -17.10 1.44
C VAL A 46 -11.39 -15.99 0.82
N TYR A 47 -12.41 -16.34 0.01
CA TYR A 47 -13.32 -15.36 -0.57
C TYR A 47 -14.03 -14.55 0.50
N LEU A 48 -14.62 -15.24 1.48
CA LEU A 48 -15.32 -14.60 2.59
C LEU A 48 -14.38 -13.69 3.40
N GLY A 49 -13.16 -14.16 3.68
CA GLY A 49 -12.20 -13.39 4.44
C GLY A 49 -11.75 -12.11 3.72
N LEU A 50 -11.53 -12.16 2.41
CA LEU A 50 -11.17 -10.98 1.62
C LEU A 50 -12.31 -9.95 1.56
N VAL A 51 -13.54 -10.42 1.36
CA VAL A 51 -14.73 -9.55 1.33
C VAL A 51 -14.95 -8.89 2.69
N LEU A 52 -14.87 -9.67 3.77
CA LEU A 52 -15.01 -9.14 5.14
C LEU A 52 -13.91 -8.14 5.48
N GLY A 53 -12.65 -8.43 5.12
CA GLY A 53 -11.53 -7.52 5.34
C GLY A 53 -11.72 -6.18 4.61
N PHE A 54 -12.15 -6.22 3.35
CA PHE A 54 -12.41 -5.03 2.56
C PHE A 54 -13.57 -4.19 3.12
N PHE A 55 -14.71 -4.81 3.42
CA PHE A 55 -15.84 -4.10 4.02
C PHE A 55 -15.52 -3.60 5.43
N GLY A 56 -14.76 -4.37 6.21
CA GLY A 56 -14.29 -3.96 7.52
C GLY A 56 -13.43 -2.69 7.43
N MET A 57 -12.51 -2.61 6.47
CA MET A 57 -11.71 -1.44 6.22
C MET A 57 -12.56 -0.25 5.76
N TYR A 58 -13.51 -0.46 4.87
CA TYR A 58 -14.42 0.59 4.41
C TYR A 58 -15.26 1.19 5.57
N ILE A 59 -15.81 0.32 6.45
CA ILE A 59 -16.54 0.77 7.64
C ILE A 59 -15.61 1.47 8.63
N PHE A 60 -14.38 0.98 8.79
CA PHE A 60 -13.37 1.55 9.69
C PHE A 60 -13.05 2.99 9.30
N ILE A 61 -12.80 3.25 8.02
CA ILE A 61 -12.44 4.56 7.49
C ILE A 61 -13.65 5.51 7.47
N ASN A 62 -14.86 4.97 7.28
CA ASN A 62 -16.13 5.72 7.19
C ASN A 62 -16.02 6.96 6.28
N PRO A 63 -15.75 6.82 4.99
CA PRO A 63 -15.55 7.93 4.07
C PRO A 63 -16.88 8.66 3.81
N ASN A 64 -17.25 9.57 4.71
CA ASN A 64 -18.54 10.30 4.63
C ASN A 64 -18.53 11.49 3.70
N GLU A 65 -17.39 11.89 3.16
CA GLU A 65 -17.27 13.07 2.31
C GLU A 65 -16.47 12.77 1.04
N SER A 66 -17.13 12.23 0.05
CA SER A 66 -16.57 12.15 -1.29
C SER A 66 -16.87 13.42 -2.06
N VAL A 67 -15.88 14.26 -2.24
CA VAL A 67 -15.93 15.34 -3.21
C VAL A 67 -15.94 14.74 -4.61
N SER A 68 -17.10 14.69 -5.24
CA SER A 68 -17.26 14.23 -6.63
C SER A 68 -16.81 15.31 -7.60
N ASN A 69 -15.53 15.35 -7.90
CA ASN A 69 -14.97 16.15 -8.99
C ASN A 69 -14.31 15.20 -10.00
N ASP A 70 -14.38 15.47 -11.30
CA ASP A 70 -13.82 14.63 -12.36
C ASP A 70 -12.33 14.30 -12.12
N LYS A 71 -11.57 15.25 -11.59
CA LYS A 71 -10.19 15.05 -11.17
C LYS A 71 -10.06 13.99 -10.08
N HIS A 72 -10.96 13.99 -9.09
CA HIS A 72 -10.98 13.02 -8.00
C HIS A 72 -11.15 11.59 -8.51
N ILE A 73 -12.03 11.37 -9.48
CA ILE A 73 -12.27 10.06 -10.09
C ILE A 73 -11.03 9.58 -10.84
N TYR A 74 -10.41 10.45 -11.65
CA TYR A 74 -9.20 10.10 -12.39
C TYR A 74 -8.06 9.68 -11.46
N PHE A 75 -7.76 10.45 -10.42
CA PHE A 75 -6.69 10.13 -9.48
C PHE A 75 -7.02 8.91 -8.61
N SER A 76 -8.26 8.69 -8.27
CA SER A 76 -8.73 7.46 -7.61
C SER A 76 -8.47 6.21 -8.46
N LEU A 77 -8.71 6.28 -9.77
CA LEU A 77 -8.40 5.19 -10.70
C LEU A 77 -6.90 4.91 -10.79
N LEU A 78 -6.04 5.95 -10.70
CA LEU A 78 -4.58 5.75 -10.65
C LEU A 78 -4.13 5.03 -9.38
N ILE A 79 -4.78 5.27 -8.25
CA ILE A 79 -4.50 4.54 -6.99
C ILE A 79 -4.93 3.08 -7.12
N ILE A 80 -6.09 2.79 -7.69
CA ILE A 80 -6.54 1.41 -7.96
C ILE A 80 -5.55 0.70 -8.90
N LEU A 81 -5.09 1.38 -9.95
CA LEU A 81 -4.07 0.85 -10.86
C LEU A 81 -2.76 0.55 -10.11
N SER A 82 -2.37 1.41 -9.18
CA SER A 82 -1.19 1.19 -8.32
C SER A 82 -1.36 -0.05 -7.44
N SER A 83 -2.54 -0.25 -6.85
CA SER A 83 -2.88 -1.46 -6.09
C SER A 83 -2.73 -2.73 -6.93
N MET A 84 -3.15 -2.67 -8.20
CA MET A 84 -3.02 -3.78 -9.14
C MET A 84 -1.54 -4.09 -9.47
N PHE A 85 -0.69 -3.07 -9.63
CA PHE A 85 0.75 -3.26 -9.83
C PHE A 85 1.43 -3.85 -8.60
N TYR A 86 1.06 -3.42 -7.39
CA TYR A 86 1.56 -4.03 -6.16
C TYR A 86 1.12 -5.50 -6.04
N ALA A 87 -0.12 -5.79 -6.37
CA ALA A 87 -0.66 -7.14 -6.39
C ALA A 87 0.08 -8.06 -7.38
N PHE A 88 0.39 -7.55 -8.57
CA PHE A 88 1.20 -8.25 -9.55
C PHE A 88 2.62 -8.53 -9.02
N SER A 89 3.28 -7.49 -8.47
CA SER A 89 4.61 -7.61 -7.89
C SER A 89 4.65 -8.66 -6.77
N ALA A 90 3.69 -8.66 -5.86
CA ALA A 90 3.61 -9.63 -4.76
C ALA A 90 3.52 -11.08 -5.26
N ASN A 91 2.70 -11.32 -6.28
CA ASN A 91 2.59 -12.64 -6.90
C ASN A 91 3.86 -13.04 -7.65
N TRP A 92 4.50 -12.08 -8.34
CA TRP A 92 5.74 -12.31 -9.05
C TRP A 92 6.87 -12.71 -8.10
N VAL A 93 7.03 -12.01 -6.99
CA VAL A 93 8.00 -12.32 -5.92
C VAL A 93 7.86 -13.77 -5.45
N LYS A 94 6.64 -14.28 -5.29
CA LYS A 94 6.40 -15.68 -4.90
C LYS A 94 6.93 -16.70 -5.91
N THR A 95 7.12 -16.33 -7.17
CA THR A 95 7.69 -17.23 -8.20
C THR A 95 9.21 -17.33 -8.12
N LEU A 96 9.89 -16.38 -7.49
CA LEU A 96 11.35 -16.29 -7.39
C LEU A 96 11.86 -17.10 -6.20
N LYS A 97 11.82 -18.42 -6.30
CA LYS A 97 12.06 -19.37 -5.19
C LYS A 97 13.50 -19.44 -4.69
N ASN A 98 14.50 -19.01 -5.47
CA ASN A 98 15.92 -19.21 -5.17
C ASN A 98 16.62 -17.94 -4.64
N GLN A 99 15.87 -16.91 -4.30
CA GLN A 99 16.41 -15.64 -3.83
C GLN A 99 15.87 -15.33 -2.45
N SER A 100 16.71 -14.78 -1.59
CA SER A 100 16.28 -14.33 -0.26
C SER A 100 15.39 -13.09 -0.36
N SER A 101 14.50 -12.92 0.62
CA SER A 101 13.64 -11.71 0.70
C SER A 101 14.46 -10.42 0.77
N ILE A 102 15.64 -10.45 1.37
CA ILE A 102 16.55 -9.30 1.46
C ILE A 102 17.11 -8.95 0.07
N GLU A 103 17.58 -9.94 -0.68
CA GLU A 103 18.09 -9.75 -2.03
C GLU A 103 17.01 -9.18 -2.96
N LEU A 104 15.81 -9.75 -2.90
CA LEU A 104 14.66 -9.26 -3.69
C LEU A 104 14.27 -7.83 -3.31
N ALA A 105 14.28 -7.49 -2.03
CA ALA A 105 14.01 -6.13 -1.56
C ALA A 105 15.08 -5.16 -2.05
N PHE A 106 16.36 -5.52 -1.89
CA PHE A 106 17.48 -4.71 -2.36
C PHE A 106 17.41 -4.48 -3.88
N CYS A 107 17.26 -5.53 -4.67
CA CYS A 107 17.16 -5.42 -6.12
C CYS A 107 15.96 -4.56 -6.56
N SER A 108 14.80 -4.73 -5.93
CA SER A 108 13.62 -3.93 -6.29
C SER A 108 13.81 -2.44 -5.98
N ILE A 109 14.42 -2.11 -4.84
CA ILE A 109 14.71 -0.71 -4.45
C ILE A 109 15.79 -0.14 -5.37
N ALA A 110 16.87 -0.90 -5.67
CA ALA A 110 17.94 -0.46 -6.55
C ALA A 110 17.40 -0.15 -7.97
N VAL A 111 16.62 -1.05 -8.55
CA VAL A 111 16.01 -0.83 -9.87
C VAL A 111 15.05 0.37 -9.84
N ALA A 112 14.23 0.51 -8.78
CA ALA A 112 13.35 1.65 -8.62
C ALA A 112 14.16 2.97 -8.57
N THR A 113 15.25 3.00 -7.82
CA THR A 113 16.15 4.18 -7.72
C THR A 113 16.74 4.54 -9.07
N ILE A 114 17.28 3.55 -9.81
CA ILE A 114 17.85 3.77 -11.15
C ILE A 114 16.81 4.37 -12.11
N ILE A 115 15.55 3.94 -12.03
CA ILE A 115 14.48 4.49 -12.86
C ILE A 115 14.02 5.86 -12.37
N CYS A 116 14.04 6.12 -11.06
CA CYS A 116 13.64 7.42 -10.50
C CYS A 116 14.64 8.55 -10.79
N ILE A 117 15.93 8.26 -10.87
CA ILE A 117 16.95 9.28 -11.13
C ILE A 117 16.66 10.06 -12.43
N PRO A 118 16.49 9.42 -13.61
CA PRO A 118 16.13 10.15 -14.83
C PRO A 118 14.82 10.92 -14.73
N THR A 119 13.81 10.36 -14.05
CA THR A 119 12.52 11.05 -13.89
C THR A 119 12.64 12.32 -13.06
N ILE A 120 13.50 12.33 -12.03
CA ILE A 120 13.80 13.53 -11.23
C ILE A 120 14.50 14.58 -12.12
N PHE A 121 15.50 14.19 -12.92
CA PHE A 121 16.18 15.11 -13.83
C PHE A 121 15.23 15.73 -14.86
N ILE A 122 14.35 14.93 -15.47
CA ILE A 122 13.32 15.40 -16.40
C ILE A 122 12.38 16.38 -15.70
N TYR A 123 11.94 16.06 -14.49
CA TYR A 123 11.08 16.93 -13.69
C TYR A 123 11.75 18.28 -13.39
N LEU A 124 13.00 18.28 -12.94
CA LEU A 124 13.77 19.48 -12.66
C LEU A 124 14.02 20.33 -13.93
N PHE A 125 14.17 19.67 -15.08
CA PHE A 125 14.35 20.37 -16.36
C PHE A 125 13.07 21.04 -16.88
N ILE A 126 11.91 20.43 -16.62
CA ILE A 126 10.60 20.97 -17.03
C ILE A 126 10.15 22.09 -16.08
N GLN A 127 10.48 21.96 -14.79
CA GLN A 127 10.10 22.95 -13.79
C GLN A 127 11.13 24.10 -13.83
N SER A 128 10.66 25.29 -14.25
CA SER A 128 11.48 26.49 -14.41
C SER A 128 11.92 27.14 -13.08
N ASP A 129 11.73 26.47 -11.96
CA ASP A 129 12.17 26.97 -10.67
C ASP A 129 13.71 26.98 -10.57
N PRO A 130 14.31 28.05 -10.09
CA PRO A 130 15.76 28.10 -9.92
C PRO A 130 16.21 27.00 -8.93
N ILE A 131 17.25 26.28 -9.30
CA ILE A 131 17.81 25.16 -8.52
C ILE A 131 18.12 25.59 -7.07
N ASP A 132 18.60 26.80 -6.89
CA ASP A 132 18.91 27.39 -5.57
C ASP A 132 17.67 27.46 -4.67
N LEU A 133 16.50 27.68 -5.23
CA LEU A 133 15.22 27.74 -4.49
C LEU A 133 14.79 26.34 -4.02
N ILE A 134 15.13 25.31 -4.78
CA ILE A 134 14.87 23.91 -4.40
C ILE A 134 15.80 23.51 -3.25
N PHE A 135 17.09 23.83 -3.34
CA PHE A 135 18.05 23.50 -2.30
C PHE A 135 17.84 24.30 -1.01
N SER A 136 17.35 25.54 -1.07
CA SER A 136 17.03 26.34 0.11
C SER A 136 15.90 25.76 0.98
N ARG A 137 15.03 24.92 0.40
CA ARG A 137 13.94 24.21 1.11
C ARG A 137 14.40 22.94 1.82
N ILE A 138 15.63 22.47 1.56
CA ILE A 138 16.17 21.27 2.21
C ILE A 138 16.67 21.64 3.59
N THR A 139 15.90 21.29 4.60
CA THR A 139 16.30 21.45 6.02
C THR A 139 16.82 20.12 6.56
N PHE A 140 17.61 20.18 7.65
CA PHE A 140 18.07 18.98 8.33
C PHE A 140 16.90 18.07 8.75
N SER A 141 15.81 18.65 9.23
CA SER A 141 14.59 17.92 9.59
C SER A 141 14.01 17.15 8.40
N ASN A 142 13.95 17.78 7.21
CA ASN A 142 13.43 17.14 6.00
C ASN A 142 14.33 15.96 5.57
N MET A 143 15.65 16.10 5.71
CA MET A 143 16.59 15.01 5.41
C MET A 143 16.42 13.82 6.35
N VAL A 144 16.28 14.09 7.65
CA VAL A 144 16.03 13.05 8.66
C VAL A 144 14.70 12.33 8.37
N SER A 145 13.64 13.10 8.14
CA SER A 145 12.31 12.53 7.82
C SER A 145 12.34 11.66 6.56
N ALA A 146 12.98 12.13 5.50
CA ALA A 146 13.15 11.37 4.27
C ALA A 146 13.98 10.09 4.47
N SER A 147 15.03 10.15 5.31
CA SER A 147 15.86 8.99 5.63
C SER A 147 15.08 7.94 6.43
N VAL A 148 14.30 8.37 7.42
CA VAL A 148 13.43 7.48 8.20
C VAL A 148 12.38 6.82 7.28
N LEU A 149 11.73 7.59 6.42
CA LEU A 149 10.76 7.09 5.45
C LEU A 149 11.39 6.07 4.49
N GLY A 150 12.58 6.37 3.96
CA GLY A 150 13.26 5.50 3.01
C GLY A 150 13.79 4.22 3.64
N ILE A 151 14.44 4.30 4.80
CA ILE A 151 15.11 3.14 5.42
C ILE A 151 14.08 2.29 6.19
N LEU A 152 13.34 2.88 7.12
CA LEU A 152 12.43 2.13 8.00
C LEU A 152 11.07 1.86 7.33
N CYS A 153 10.41 2.89 6.83
CA CYS A 153 9.06 2.74 6.30
C CYS A 153 9.02 2.13 4.89
N THR A 154 10.14 2.13 4.16
CA THR A 154 10.21 1.51 2.82
C THR A 154 11.14 0.31 2.83
N GLY A 155 12.42 0.48 3.12
CA GLY A 155 13.40 -0.61 3.01
C GLY A 155 13.11 -1.78 3.90
N LEU A 156 12.94 -1.55 5.20
CA LEU A 156 12.60 -2.59 6.17
C LEU A 156 11.21 -3.17 5.90
N ALA A 157 10.21 -2.33 5.62
CA ALA A 157 8.84 -2.78 5.37
C ALA A 157 8.74 -3.69 4.13
N ILE A 158 9.40 -3.36 3.01
CA ILE A 158 9.43 -4.22 1.82
C ILE A 158 10.13 -5.54 2.12
N THR A 159 11.23 -5.52 2.87
CA THR A 159 11.95 -6.74 3.26
C THR A 159 11.06 -7.67 4.09
N VAL A 160 10.36 -7.13 5.09
CA VAL A 160 9.42 -7.89 5.93
C VAL A 160 8.24 -8.39 5.10
N PHE A 161 7.70 -7.57 4.20
CA PHE A 161 6.61 -7.96 3.31
C PHE A 161 7.01 -9.11 2.37
N PHE A 162 8.21 -9.06 1.77
CA PHE A 162 8.71 -10.13 0.93
C PHE A 162 9.01 -11.40 1.74
N LYS A 163 9.48 -11.25 2.99
CA LYS A 163 9.64 -12.40 3.88
C LYS A 163 8.31 -13.07 4.21
N LEU A 164 7.27 -12.29 4.40
CA LEU A 164 5.92 -12.79 4.62
C LEU A 164 5.38 -13.54 3.39
N ILE A 165 5.65 -13.05 2.18
CA ILE A 165 5.33 -13.75 0.93
C ILE A 165 6.09 -15.08 0.83
N GLU A 166 7.36 -15.10 1.21
CA GLU A 166 8.21 -16.29 1.18
C GLU A 166 7.67 -17.37 2.11
N ILE A 167 7.35 -17.02 3.37
CA ILE A 167 6.88 -17.95 4.40
C ILE A 167 5.47 -18.45 4.10
N GLU A 168 4.55 -17.57 3.79
CA GLU A 168 3.14 -17.91 3.56
C GLU A 168 2.81 -17.84 2.04
N ASN A 169 2.21 -16.76 1.62
CA ASN A 169 1.88 -16.50 0.20
C ASN A 169 1.56 -15.00 -0.02
N ALA A 170 1.46 -14.61 -1.29
CA ALA A 170 1.19 -13.23 -1.67
C ALA A 170 -0.18 -12.72 -1.18
N VAL A 171 -1.21 -13.58 -1.20
CA VAL A 171 -2.58 -13.21 -0.75
C VAL A 171 -2.60 -12.93 0.75
N PHE A 172 -1.93 -13.76 1.54
CA PHE A 172 -1.82 -13.54 2.98
C PHE A 172 -1.03 -12.26 3.28
N ALA A 173 0.14 -12.10 2.66
CA ALA A 173 0.96 -10.91 2.86
C ALA A 173 0.22 -9.62 2.48
N SER A 174 -0.55 -9.61 1.39
CA SER A 174 -1.28 -8.42 0.94
C SER A 174 -2.34 -7.93 1.92
N GLN A 175 -2.84 -8.78 2.82
CA GLN A 175 -3.82 -8.38 3.85
C GLN A 175 -3.25 -7.40 4.88
N SER A 176 -1.91 -7.27 4.98
CA SER A 176 -1.29 -6.22 5.79
C SER A 176 -1.77 -4.82 5.40
N ASN A 177 -2.20 -4.62 4.13
CA ASN A 177 -2.75 -3.35 3.68
C ASN A 177 -4.09 -2.99 4.36
N TYR A 178 -4.85 -3.97 4.86
CA TYR A 178 -6.04 -3.68 5.66
C TYR A 178 -5.70 -3.11 7.05
N LEU A 179 -4.48 -3.35 7.54
CA LEU A 179 -4.02 -2.85 8.83
C LEU A 179 -3.44 -1.43 8.73
N ILE A 180 -3.06 -0.97 7.53
CA ILE A 180 -2.48 0.37 7.34
C ILE A 180 -3.38 1.47 7.91
N PRO A 181 -4.67 1.58 7.54
CA PRO A 181 -5.55 2.59 8.11
C PRO A 181 -5.77 2.41 9.62
N CYS A 182 -5.74 1.17 10.13
CA CYS A 182 -5.87 0.91 11.57
C CYS A 182 -4.71 1.50 12.36
N PHE A 183 -3.47 1.33 11.90
CA PHE A 183 -2.30 1.94 12.51
C PHE A 183 -2.28 3.45 12.31
N GLY A 184 -2.68 3.95 11.13
CA GLY A 184 -2.83 5.38 10.88
C GLY A 184 -3.75 6.04 11.90
N PHE A 185 -4.93 5.45 12.13
CA PHE A 185 -5.87 5.93 13.13
C PHE A 185 -5.30 5.85 14.57
N LEU A 186 -4.55 4.80 14.91
CA LEU A 186 -3.95 4.66 16.22
C LEU A 186 -2.97 5.82 16.51
N TRP A 187 -2.20 6.25 15.52
CA TRP A 187 -1.35 7.42 15.61
C TRP A 187 -2.15 8.71 15.71
N SER A 188 -3.20 8.88 14.91
CA SER A 188 -4.08 10.06 15.01
C SER A 188 -4.76 10.16 16.37
N TYR A 189 -5.20 9.03 16.94
CA TYR A 189 -5.76 9.00 18.29
C TYR A 189 -4.75 9.44 19.37
N ILE A 190 -3.49 8.95 19.27
CA ILE A 190 -2.45 9.25 20.27
C ILE A 190 -1.95 10.70 20.18
N PHE A 191 -1.81 11.26 18.97
CA PHE A 191 -1.15 12.55 18.74
C PHE A 191 -2.09 13.69 18.36
N MET A 192 -3.33 13.39 17.92
CA MET A 192 -4.28 14.37 17.40
C MET A 192 -5.61 14.39 18.17
N ASP A 193 -5.73 13.63 19.27
CA ASP A 193 -6.94 13.54 20.12
C ASP A 193 -8.22 13.14 19.35
N GLU A 194 -8.09 12.33 18.30
CA GLU A 194 -9.25 11.83 17.55
C GLU A 194 -10.12 10.91 18.41
N LYS A 195 -11.45 11.04 18.28
CA LYS A 195 -12.40 10.27 19.08
C LYS A 195 -12.60 8.87 18.55
N LEU A 196 -12.63 7.89 19.47
CA LEU A 196 -13.02 6.52 19.16
C LEU A 196 -14.50 6.46 18.77
N THR A 197 -14.79 5.93 17.59
CA THR A 197 -16.16 5.72 17.11
C THR A 197 -16.51 4.23 17.09
N VAL A 198 -17.80 3.92 17.15
CA VAL A 198 -18.30 2.52 17.09
C VAL A 198 -17.87 1.87 15.77
N ASN A 199 -17.85 2.63 14.67
CA ASN A 199 -17.45 2.13 13.36
C ASN A 199 -16.01 1.61 13.33
N LEU A 200 -15.11 2.21 14.11
CA LEU A 200 -13.73 1.75 14.25
C LEU A 200 -13.65 0.35 14.85
N PHE A 201 -14.43 0.07 15.89
CA PHE A 201 -14.45 -1.25 16.53
C PHE A 201 -15.07 -2.30 15.60
N ILE A 202 -16.17 -1.97 14.92
CA ILE A 202 -16.82 -2.89 13.96
C ILE A 202 -15.87 -3.18 12.82
N GLY A 203 -15.28 -2.14 12.21
CA GLY A 203 -14.33 -2.28 11.10
C GLY A 203 -13.12 -3.13 11.49
N LEU A 204 -12.50 -2.85 12.64
CA LEU A 204 -11.33 -3.59 13.12
C LEU A 204 -11.66 -5.07 13.36
N THR A 205 -12.79 -5.39 13.99
CA THR A 205 -13.20 -6.78 14.21
C THR A 205 -13.42 -7.52 12.90
N MET A 206 -14.03 -6.88 11.91
CA MET A 206 -14.22 -7.46 10.57
C MET A 206 -12.89 -7.70 9.85
N ILE A 207 -11.94 -6.77 9.93
CA ILE A 207 -10.59 -6.90 9.36
C ILE A 207 -9.87 -8.11 9.97
N VAL A 208 -9.81 -8.17 11.31
CA VAL A 208 -9.10 -9.25 12.01
C VAL A 208 -9.75 -10.61 11.73
N TYR A 209 -11.08 -10.68 11.75
CA TYR A 209 -11.80 -11.91 11.44
C TYR A 209 -11.64 -12.33 9.98
N GLY A 210 -11.66 -11.38 9.05
CA GLY A 210 -11.37 -11.60 7.63
C GLY A 210 -9.98 -12.19 7.42
N ALA A 211 -8.95 -11.60 8.05
CA ALA A 211 -7.58 -12.10 8.00
C ALA A 211 -7.47 -13.51 8.60
N PHE A 212 -8.17 -13.79 9.68
CA PHE A 212 -8.23 -15.13 10.29
C PHE A 212 -8.83 -16.16 9.33
N LEU A 213 -9.93 -15.84 8.64
CA LEU A 213 -10.57 -16.74 7.69
C LEU A 213 -9.65 -17.08 6.51
N VAL A 214 -8.90 -16.11 5.99
CA VAL A 214 -7.94 -16.36 4.90
C VAL A 214 -6.80 -17.27 5.36
N ASN A 215 -6.34 -17.11 6.60
CA ASN A 215 -5.21 -17.88 7.14
C ASN A 215 -5.62 -19.25 7.72
N LYS A 216 -6.90 -19.52 7.85
CA LYS A 216 -7.39 -20.78 8.43
C LYS A 216 -6.94 -21.98 7.58
N ARG A 217 -5.84 -22.63 7.98
CA ARG A 217 -5.40 -23.93 7.48
C ARG A 217 -6.37 -24.98 7.98
N VAL A 218 -7.25 -25.48 7.13
CA VAL A 218 -8.06 -26.67 7.40
C VAL A 218 -7.61 -27.77 6.46
#